data_fbc0af96f018e8ebc00cb73be218e1c3
#
_entry.id   fbc0af96f018e8ebc00cb73be218e1c3
#
_cell.length_a   1.000
_cell.length_b   1.000
_cell.length_c   1.000
_cell.angle_alpha   90.00
_cell.angle_beta   90.00
_cell.angle_gamma   90.00
#
_symmetry.space_group_name_H-M   'P 1'
#
loop_
_entity.id
_entity.type
_entity.pdbx_description
1 polymer ?
#
loop_
_entity_poly.entity_id
_entity_poly.type
_entity_poly.pdbx_seq_one_letter_code
_entity_poly.pdbx_strand_id
1 'polypeptide(L)'
;KHDISDLKLPAMFLSSDCIYNNIFEDNIDGLKVTSFSYRANNLSGKVSIRKFYSNESVLPIDFNNTTSYSKVEELSVNGLTVFVIEQENFCSIAYQDNLTQYIVYLDTDFSDAVEIAKTI
;
A
#
# COMPACT_ATOMS: atom_id res chain seq x y z
N LYS A 1 18.93 -1.88 8.51
CA LYS A 1 18.60 -2.62 7.31
C LYS A 1 17.16 -3.13 7.37
N HIS A 2 16.39 -2.86 6.38
CA HIS A 2 14.99 -3.22 6.37
C HIS A 2 14.75 -4.42 5.48
N ASP A 3 14.09 -5.42 6.03
CA ASP A 3 13.72 -6.61 5.32
C ASP A 3 12.22 -6.53 5.02
N ILE A 4 11.87 -6.48 3.76
CA ILE A 4 10.48 -6.37 3.34
C ILE A 4 9.81 -7.72 3.13
N SER A 5 10.55 -8.83 3.29
CA SER A 5 9.99 -10.16 3.05
C SER A 5 8.90 -10.53 4.06
N ASP A 6 8.90 -9.90 5.24
CA ASP A 6 7.87 -10.12 6.26
C ASP A 6 6.61 -9.28 6.02
N LEU A 7 6.63 -8.42 5.04
CA LEU A 7 5.50 -7.55 4.75
C LEU A 7 4.58 -8.19 3.73
N LYS A 8 3.29 -7.93 3.86
CA LYS A 8 2.30 -8.46 2.92
C LYS A 8 2.12 -7.51 1.76
N LEU A 9 3.12 -7.45 0.91
CA LEU A 9 3.14 -6.58 -0.27
C LEU A 9 2.82 -7.39 -1.53
N PRO A 10 2.35 -6.73 -2.60
CA PRO A 10 2.17 -7.42 -3.88
C PRO A 10 3.42 -8.14 -4.35
N ALA A 11 3.24 -9.19 -5.14
CA ALA A 11 4.35 -10.07 -5.52
C ALA A 11 5.49 -9.35 -6.25
N MET A 12 5.20 -8.26 -6.94
CA MET A 12 6.25 -7.52 -7.66
C MET A 12 7.35 -7.01 -6.74
N PHE A 13 7.05 -6.79 -5.46
CA PHE A 13 8.04 -6.29 -4.49
C PHE A 13 9.03 -7.38 -4.07
N LEU A 14 8.74 -8.64 -4.36
CA LEU A 14 9.63 -9.76 -4.07
C LEU A 14 10.57 -10.05 -5.24
N SER A 15 10.37 -9.39 -6.37
CA SER A 15 11.19 -9.58 -7.56
C SER A 15 12.54 -8.88 -7.40
N SER A 16 13.60 -9.46 -7.94
CA SER A 16 14.91 -8.83 -7.97
C SER A 16 14.94 -7.57 -8.82
N ASP A 17 13.92 -7.37 -9.67
CA ASP A 17 13.82 -6.18 -10.50
C ASP A 17 13.28 -4.97 -9.75
N CYS A 18 12.82 -5.17 -8.52
CA CYS A 18 12.30 -4.07 -7.73
C CYS A 18 13.39 -3.44 -6.89
N ILE A 19 13.59 -2.16 -7.05
CA ILE A 19 14.63 -1.39 -6.38
C ILE A 19 13.98 -0.41 -5.41
N TYR A 20 14.48 -0.36 -4.19
CA TYR A 20 13.97 0.49 -3.12
C TYR A 20 14.93 1.60 -2.80
N ASN A 21 14.38 2.79 -2.55
CA ASN A 21 15.17 3.97 -2.22
C ASN A 21 14.50 4.74 -1.09
N ASN A 22 15.30 5.48 -0.34
CA ASN A 22 14.80 6.45 0.63
C ASN A 22 13.92 5.83 1.71
N ILE A 23 14.35 4.68 2.23
CA ILE A 23 13.62 4.03 3.34
C ILE A 23 13.85 4.84 4.61
N PHE A 24 12.78 5.26 5.26
CA PHE A 24 12.88 5.90 6.55
C PHE A 24 11.70 5.53 7.44
N GLU A 25 11.92 5.62 8.74
CA GLU A 25 10.91 5.34 9.75
C GLU A 25 10.71 6.57 10.61
N ASP A 26 9.49 6.75 11.08
CA ASP A 26 9.12 7.83 11.97
C ASP A 26 8.08 7.34 12.97
N ASN A 27 7.96 8.04 14.09
CA ASN A 27 6.92 7.79 15.08
C ASN A 27 6.05 9.03 15.15
N ILE A 28 4.81 8.91 14.71
CA ILE A 28 3.88 10.02 14.62
C ILE A 28 2.60 9.62 15.37
N ASP A 29 2.29 10.33 16.45
CA ASP A 29 1.05 10.16 17.20
C ASP A 29 0.78 8.70 17.61
N GLY A 30 1.81 8.01 18.09
CA GLY A 30 1.67 6.62 18.52
C GLY A 30 1.70 5.62 17.39
N LEU A 31 2.07 6.05 16.19
CA LEU A 31 2.18 5.17 15.03
C LEU A 31 3.63 5.06 14.61
N LYS A 32 4.03 3.86 14.24
CA LYS A 32 5.30 3.67 13.55
C LYS A 32 5.03 3.71 12.05
N VAL A 33 5.58 4.69 11.37
CA VAL A 33 5.38 4.88 9.93
C VAL A 33 6.67 4.55 9.21
N THR A 34 6.61 3.62 8.28
CA THR A 34 7.74 3.26 7.42
C THR A 34 7.35 3.62 5.99
N SER A 35 8.21 4.35 5.31
CA SER A 35 7.96 4.78 3.93
C SER A 35 9.18 4.54 3.07
N PHE A 36 8.95 4.18 1.83
CA PHE A 36 10.04 4.07 0.86
C PHE A 36 9.51 4.28 -0.55
N SER A 37 10.42 4.73 -1.44
CA SER A 37 10.14 4.82 -2.86
C SER A 37 10.63 3.55 -3.53
N TYR A 38 10.04 3.19 -4.65
CA TYR A 38 10.43 2.01 -5.40
C TYR A 38 10.36 2.25 -6.90
N ARG A 39 11.08 1.41 -7.62
CA ARG A 39 10.97 1.30 -9.06
C ARG A 39 11.01 -0.18 -9.43
N ALA A 40 10.06 -0.63 -10.23
CA ALA A 40 9.96 -2.01 -10.70
C ALA A 40 9.51 -2.00 -12.15
N ASN A 41 10.40 -2.39 -13.07
CA ASN A 41 10.14 -2.33 -14.51
C ASN A 41 9.75 -0.89 -14.91
N ASN A 42 8.54 -0.72 -15.42
CA ASN A 42 8.05 0.59 -15.84
C ASN A 42 7.19 1.27 -14.78
N LEU A 43 7.10 0.67 -13.60
CA LEU A 43 6.31 1.22 -12.51
C LEU A 43 7.21 1.91 -11.50
N SER A 44 6.72 3.01 -10.95
CA SER A 44 7.37 3.69 -9.86
C SER A 44 6.33 4.24 -8.91
N GLY A 45 6.72 4.51 -7.69
CA GLY A 45 5.84 5.05 -6.68
C GLY A 45 6.45 4.96 -5.30
N LYS A 46 5.58 4.88 -4.31
CA LYS A 46 6.03 4.74 -2.93
C LYS A 46 5.09 3.82 -2.17
N VAL A 47 5.60 3.33 -1.04
CA VAL A 47 4.83 2.51 -0.10
C VAL A 47 4.85 3.22 1.23
N SER A 48 3.69 3.29 1.88
CA SER A 48 3.57 3.81 3.25
C SER A 48 2.96 2.72 4.11
N ILE A 49 3.64 2.39 5.21
CA ILE A 49 3.20 1.34 6.12
C ILE A 49 3.06 1.97 7.50
N ARG A 50 1.87 1.86 8.08
CA ARG A 50 1.57 2.40 9.39
C ARG A 50 1.29 1.26 10.35
N LYS A 51 2.11 1.15 11.38
CA LYS A 51 1.97 0.12 12.38
C LYS A 51 1.46 0.74 13.69
N PHE A 52 0.34 0.23 14.16
CA PHE A 52 -0.30 0.70 15.38
C PHE A 52 0.22 -0.12 16.55
N TYR A 53 0.27 0.50 17.74
CA TYR A 53 0.79 -0.17 18.92
C TYR A 53 -0.27 -0.99 19.64
N SER A 54 -1.54 -0.68 19.46
CA SER A 54 -2.63 -1.43 20.07
C SER A 54 -3.85 -1.43 19.17
N ASN A 55 -4.76 -2.38 19.37
CA ASN A 55 -6.00 -2.45 18.60
C ASN A 55 -6.83 -1.18 18.70
N GLU A 56 -6.75 -0.48 19.83
CA GLU A 56 -7.50 0.75 20.03
C GLU A 56 -6.99 1.89 19.18
N SER A 57 -5.75 1.79 18.71
CA SER A 57 -5.15 2.81 17.86
C SER A 57 -5.45 2.60 16.39
N VAL A 58 -5.98 1.44 16.02
CA VAL A 58 -6.23 1.12 14.62
C VAL A 58 -7.49 1.81 14.14
N LEU A 59 -7.35 2.66 13.14
CA LEU A 59 -8.47 3.31 12.50
C LEU A 59 -8.81 2.59 11.21
N PRO A 60 -10.08 2.31 10.95
CA PRO A 60 -10.46 1.68 9.68
C PRO A 60 -10.02 2.54 8.50
N ILE A 61 -9.64 1.88 7.43
CA ILE A 61 -9.40 2.59 6.18
C ILE A 61 -10.76 3.00 5.63
N ASP A 62 -10.98 4.32 5.54
CA ASP A 62 -12.25 4.85 5.10
C ASP A 62 -12.04 5.69 3.84
N PHE A 63 -12.60 5.23 2.74
CA PHE A 63 -12.54 5.92 1.47
C PHE A 63 -13.89 6.46 1.02
N ASN A 64 -14.87 6.45 1.91
CA ASN A 64 -16.23 6.86 1.55
C ASN A 64 -16.39 8.37 1.41
N ASN A 65 -15.49 9.16 1.98
CA ASN A 65 -15.57 10.61 1.96
C ASN A 65 -14.78 11.25 0.84
N THR A 66 -14.47 10.51 -0.20
CA THR A 66 -13.56 11.04 -1.21
C THR A 66 -14.29 11.35 -2.48
N THR A 67 -14.56 12.62 -2.68
CA THR A 67 -15.10 13.11 -3.92
C THR A 67 -14.04 13.24 -5.01
N SER A 68 -12.76 13.09 -4.63
CA SER A 68 -11.65 13.22 -5.55
C SER A 68 -11.25 11.92 -6.25
N TYR A 69 -11.86 10.79 -5.87
CA TYR A 69 -11.54 9.50 -6.48
C TYR A 69 -12.41 9.26 -7.71
N SER A 70 -11.75 8.90 -8.81
CA SER A 70 -12.47 8.57 -10.04
C SER A 70 -13.12 7.20 -9.95
N LYS A 71 -12.49 6.27 -9.22
CA LYS A 71 -12.93 4.89 -9.16
C LYS A 71 -12.35 4.20 -7.93
N VAL A 72 -13.15 3.38 -7.29
CA VAL A 72 -12.72 2.56 -6.15
C VAL A 72 -13.28 1.16 -6.34
N GLU A 73 -12.43 0.15 -6.21
CA GLU A 73 -12.87 -1.24 -6.25
C GLU A 73 -12.40 -1.96 -4.99
N GLU A 74 -13.28 -2.74 -4.40
CA GLU A 74 -12.98 -3.54 -3.22
C GLU A 74 -12.77 -4.99 -3.63
N LEU A 75 -11.66 -5.58 -3.19
CA LEU A 75 -11.29 -6.95 -3.49
C LEU A 75 -11.08 -7.71 -2.19
N SER A 76 -11.27 -9.03 -2.25
CA SER A 76 -10.88 -9.92 -1.15
C SER A 76 -9.69 -10.74 -1.64
N VAL A 77 -8.54 -10.58 -1.00
CA VAL A 77 -7.30 -11.25 -1.39
C VAL A 77 -6.67 -11.86 -0.15
N ASN A 78 -6.55 -13.19 -0.12
CA ASN A 78 -5.95 -13.91 1.01
C ASN A 78 -6.54 -13.53 2.36
N GLY A 79 -7.86 -13.34 2.41
CA GLY A 79 -8.56 -12.97 3.64
C GLY A 79 -8.48 -11.51 4.00
N LEU A 80 -7.84 -10.69 3.19
CA LEU A 80 -7.74 -9.25 3.41
C LEU A 80 -8.70 -8.51 2.50
N THR A 81 -9.29 -7.44 3.01
CA THR A 81 -10.05 -6.51 2.18
C THR A 81 -9.09 -5.49 1.60
N VAL A 82 -9.02 -5.46 0.28
CA VAL A 82 -8.07 -4.62 -0.45
C VAL A 82 -8.85 -3.63 -1.29
N PHE A 83 -8.51 -2.36 -1.18
CA PHE A 83 -9.11 -1.30 -1.97
C PHE A 83 -8.14 -0.84 -3.05
N VAL A 84 -8.61 -0.80 -4.29
CA VAL A 84 -7.86 -0.24 -5.41
C VAL A 84 -8.53 1.07 -5.78
N ILE A 85 -7.78 2.15 -5.79
CA ILE A 85 -8.30 3.50 -5.91
C ILE A 85 -7.64 4.20 -7.09
N GLU A 86 -8.46 4.67 -8.02
CA GLU A 86 -7.97 5.49 -9.12
C GLU A 86 -8.02 6.96 -8.72
N GLN A 87 -6.89 7.62 -8.82
CA GLN A 87 -6.79 9.05 -8.59
C GLN A 87 -6.34 9.73 -9.87
N GLU A 88 -6.23 11.05 -9.86
CA GLU A 88 -6.04 11.81 -11.09
C GLU A 88 -4.84 11.36 -11.92
N ASN A 89 -3.70 11.14 -11.27
CA ASN A 89 -2.45 10.83 -11.99
C ASN A 89 -1.82 9.51 -11.57
N PHE A 90 -2.49 8.75 -10.70
CA PHE A 90 -1.92 7.51 -10.19
C PHE A 90 -3.02 6.65 -9.58
N CYS A 91 -2.66 5.42 -9.23
CA CYS A 91 -3.55 4.55 -8.46
C CYS A 91 -2.92 4.23 -7.13
N SER A 92 -3.74 3.82 -6.17
CA SER A 92 -3.25 3.33 -4.90
C SER A 92 -3.96 2.06 -4.52
N ILE A 93 -3.26 1.22 -3.75
CA ILE A 93 -3.79 -0.01 -3.19
C ILE A 93 -3.67 0.12 -1.69
N ALA A 94 -4.80 0.03 -0.98
CA ALA A 94 -4.84 0.22 0.45
C ALA A 94 -5.51 -0.97 1.14
N TYR A 95 -4.86 -1.48 2.18
CA TYR A 95 -5.37 -2.62 2.93
C TYR A 95 -4.78 -2.64 4.33
N GLN A 96 -5.36 -3.47 5.18
CA GLN A 96 -4.94 -3.56 6.58
C GLN A 96 -4.85 -5.03 6.99
N ASP A 97 -3.76 -5.39 7.67
CA ASP A 97 -3.55 -6.71 8.24
C ASP A 97 -3.28 -6.53 9.72
N ASN A 98 -4.24 -6.89 10.56
CA ASN A 98 -4.19 -6.68 12.01
C ASN A 98 -3.86 -5.21 12.34
N LEU A 99 -2.71 -4.97 12.94
CA LEU A 99 -2.28 -3.64 13.38
C LEU A 99 -1.47 -2.89 12.32
N THR A 100 -1.39 -3.41 11.10
CA THR A 100 -0.58 -2.80 10.05
C THR A 100 -1.44 -2.36 8.88
N GLN A 101 -1.34 -1.10 8.51
CA GLN A 101 -2.00 -0.56 7.33
C GLN A 101 -0.96 -0.31 6.23
N TYR A 102 -1.32 -0.70 5.02
CA TYR A 102 -0.47 -0.56 3.85
C TYR A 102 -1.13 0.35 2.83
N ILE A 103 -0.38 1.26 2.25
CA ILE A 103 -0.81 2.03 1.10
C ILE A 103 0.31 1.98 0.07
N VAL A 104 0.01 1.42 -1.09
CA VAL A 104 0.96 1.30 -2.20
C VAL A 104 0.52 2.26 -3.30
N TYR A 105 1.37 3.21 -3.65
CA TYR A 105 1.10 4.15 -4.73
C TYR A 105 1.76 3.65 -6.02
N LEU A 106 1.01 3.66 -7.12
CA LEU A 106 1.40 3.07 -8.39
C LEU A 106 1.22 4.07 -9.51
N ASP A 107 2.25 4.25 -10.31
CA ASP A 107 2.17 5.05 -11.53
C ASP A 107 1.73 4.15 -12.68
N THR A 108 0.47 3.75 -12.65
CA THR A 108 -0.09 2.85 -13.66
C THR A 108 -1.60 3.07 -13.74
N ASP A 109 -2.24 2.41 -14.70
CA ASP A 109 -3.69 2.53 -14.86
C ASP A 109 -4.44 1.61 -13.87
N PHE A 110 -5.75 1.83 -13.78
CA PHE A 110 -6.58 1.12 -12.81
C PHE A 110 -6.60 -0.39 -13.04
N SER A 111 -6.67 -0.81 -14.28
CA SER A 111 -6.72 -2.22 -14.64
C SER A 111 -5.45 -2.96 -14.17
N ASP A 112 -4.29 -2.37 -14.40
CA ASP A 112 -3.02 -2.95 -13.96
C ASP A 112 -2.91 -2.92 -12.44
N ALA A 113 -3.40 -1.86 -11.80
CA ALA A 113 -3.38 -1.77 -10.34
C ALA A 113 -4.23 -2.89 -9.71
N VAL A 114 -5.38 -3.20 -10.30
CA VAL A 114 -6.23 -4.29 -9.82
C VAL A 114 -5.49 -5.63 -9.92
N GLU A 115 -4.82 -5.89 -11.04
CA GLU A 115 -4.07 -7.14 -11.21
C GLU A 115 -2.92 -7.24 -10.22
N ILE A 116 -2.23 -6.14 -9.95
CA ILE A 116 -1.15 -6.11 -8.95
C ILE A 116 -1.72 -6.40 -7.56
N ALA A 117 -2.86 -5.80 -7.22
CA ALA A 117 -3.50 -6.01 -5.92
C ALA A 117 -3.86 -7.48 -5.67
N LYS A 118 -4.21 -8.20 -6.71
CA LYS A 118 -4.56 -9.62 -6.58
C LYS A 118 -3.38 -10.51 -6.21
N THR A 119 -2.16 -9.98 -6.25
CA THR A 119 -0.96 -10.74 -5.94
C THR A 119 -0.49 -10.57 -4.49
N ILE A 120 -1.24 -9.85 -3.68
CA ILE A 120 -0.91 -9.65 -2.25
C ILE A 120 -0.90 -10.95 -1.46
#